data_b0a56efdc2adea78038bfb435dc250da
#
_entry.id   b0a56efdc2adea78038bfb435dc250da
#
_cell.length_a   1.000
_cell.length_b   1.000
_cell.length_c   1.000
_cell.angle_alpha   90.00
_cell.angle_beta   90.00
_cell.angle_gamma   90.00
#
_symmetry.space_group_name_H-M   'P 1'
#
loop_
_entity.id
_entity.type
_entity.pdbx_description
1 polymer ?
#
loop_
_entity_poly.entity_id
_entity_poly.type
_entity_poly.pdbx_seq_one_letter_code
_entity_poly.pdbx_strand_id
1 'polypeptide(L)'
;MQHERLRPFNTRDVYPHQTLDNDLCMVVKAGNRLFMRGQTGLDLRHRLVASEDAAGQAAQAMRNVTQLLAEAGSSLAHICKVTTYITDRAYRVPVYNTVGRFLKGIPTAATGLIVKGLAMAEMKMEIDIEAVIPHTAAHRRLRFFNTRDWFNQAIDRDSCMVIQTDDEIYLRGQTGAQLDGHRMLGLGRTPEDAAAQADQAMQNARQLLGEAGSSLEEVCKLRVYIGDRAYREPVYQVLGRHFGDVHPCSTGLIMRGFARPDILCEIDMAVARTHGTPHQRLRRFETSQQYKDGQDLRCKFCMAVRAGDRVYLRGQTGTTLDGDFVGYGDAAAQAVQAMQNIKTLLEEAGSSLNDICKVTIYIADRAYREPVYQVVGQALKGVFPVGTGLIVDGFASPRILVEIDVDAVVQDGPQARVANGPNA
;
A
#
# COMPACT_ATOMS: atom_id res chain seq x y z
N MET A 1 -7.40 -13.82 -17.75
CA MET A 1 -8.28 -13.79 -16.54
C MET A 1 -9.08 -12.51 -16.59
N GLN A 2 -10.39 -12.53 -16.36
CA GLN A 2 -11.22 -11.33 -16.37
C GLN A 2 -11.43 -10.86 -14.92
N HIS A 3 -11.43 -9.54 -14.68
CA HIS A 3 -11.71 -8.99 -13.36
C HIS A 3 -13.22 -8.97 -13.08
N GLU A 4 -13.63 -9.39 -11.88
CA GLU A 4 -14.96 -9.16 -11.36
C GLU A 4 -14.95 -7.88 -10.51
N ARG A 5 -15.85 -6.94 -10.78
CA ARG A 5 -15.97 -5.68 -10.05
C ARG A 5 -17.30 -5.66 -9.30
N LEU A 6 -17.22 -5.85 -7.98
CA LEU A 6 -18.38 -6.01 -7.11
C LEU A 6 -18.84 -4.65 -6.58
N ARG A 7 -20.15 -4.43 -6.60
CA ARG A 7 -20.77 -3.19 -6.16
C ARG A 7 -20.15 -1.94 -6.82
N PRO A 8 -20.19 -1.83 -8.17
CA PRO A 8 -19.75 -0.61 -8.86
C PRO A 8 -20.67 0.55 -8.49
N PHE A 9 -20.08 1.74 -8.39
CA PHE A 9 -20.81 2.97 -8.13
C PHE A 9 -20.06 4.18 -8.70
N ASN A 10 -20.77 5.29 -8.88
CA ASN A 10 -20.15 6.57 -9.16
C ASN A 10 -20.24 7.47 -7.93
N THR A 11 -19.16 8.19 -7.61
CA THR A 11 -19.11 9.05 -6.42
C THR A 11 -20.13 10.17 -6.43
N ARG A 12 -20.55 10.66 -7.61
CA ARG A 12 -21.60 11.67 -7.77
C ARG A 12 -22.96 11.16 -7.25
N ASP A 13 -23.27 9.88 -7.50
CA ASP A 13 -24.56 9.30 -7.15
C ASP A 13 -24.69 9.00 -5.65
N VAL A 14 -23.55 8.72 -4.99
CA VAL A 14 -23.56 8.26 -3.60
C VAL A 14 -23.09 9.31 -2.59
N TYR A 15 -22.44 10.38 -3.07
CA TYR A 15 -21.96 11.48 -2.21
C TYR A 15 -22.47 12.83 -2.73
N PRO A 16 -23.73 13.19 -2.46
CA PRO A 16 -24.39 14.38 -3.03
C PRO A 16 -23.74 15.72 -2.65
N HIS A 17 -22.84 15.71 -1.65
CA HIS A 17 -22.12 16.90 -1.21
C HIS A 17 -20.76 17.10 -1.94
N GLN A 18 -20.44 16.23 -2.90
CA GLN A 18 -19.21 16.28 -3.68
C GLN A 18 -19.54 16.41 -5.17
N THR A 19 -18.69 17.14 -5.89
CA THR A 19 -18.81 17.28 -7.35
C THR A 19 -18.03 16.19 -8.11
N LEU A 20 -17.38 15.28 -7.40
CA LEU A 20 -16.51 14.26 -7.95
C LEU A 20 -17.29 13.22 -8.77
N ASP A 21 -16.78 12.93 -9.96
CA ASP A 21 -17.33 11.96 -10.92
C ASP A 21 -16.34 10.80 -11.11
N ASN A 22 -16.20 9.96 -10.09
CA ASN A 22 -15.28 8.82 -10.11
C ASN A 22 -16.06 7.52 -10.16
N ASP A 23 -15.75 6.70 -11.16
CA ASP A 23 -16.25 5.33 -11.25
C ASP A 23 -15.37 4.43 -10.38
N LEU A 24 -15.96 3.86 -9.33
CA LEU A 24 -15.30 2.99 -8.34
C LEU A 24 -16.12 1.72 -8.12
N CYS A 25 -15.54 0.74 -7.46
CA CYS A 25 -16.27 -0.40 -6.91
C CYS A 25 -15.83 -0.70 -5.47
N MET A 26 -16.54 -1.60 -4.80
CA MET A 26 -16.20 -1.97 -3.42
C MET A 26 -15.15 -3.07 -3.37
N VAL A 27 -15.14 -4.00 -4.33
CA VAL A 27 -14.14 -5.08 -4.44
C VAL A 27 -13.81 -5.32 -5.91
N VAL A 28 -12.53 -5.50 -6.20
CA VAL A 28 -12.05 -6.11 -7.45
C VAL A 28 -11.53 -7.49 -7.13
N LYS A 29 -12.08 -8.50 -7.78
CA LYS A 29 -11.56 -9.86 -7.77
C LYS A 29 -10.81 -10.12 -9.07
N ALA A 30 -9.51 -10.34 -8.96
CA ALA A 30 -8.61 -10.67 -10.06
C ALA A 30 -8.06 -12.09 -9.83
N GLY A 31 -8.69 -13.07 -10.42
CA GLY A 31 -8.44 -14.48 -10.12
C GLY A 31 -8.80 -14.85 -8.68
N ASN A 32 -7.81 -15.27 -7.92
CA ASN A 32 -7.97 -15.58 -6.51
C ASN A 32 -7.62 -14.39 -5.58
N ARG A 33 -7.15 -13.27 -6.12
CA ARG A 33 -6.78 -12.06 -5.36
C ARG A 33 -7.97 -11.13 -5.22
N LEU A 34 -8.15 -10.57 -4.03
CA LEU A 34 -9.20 -9.61 -3.72
C LEU A 34 -8.58 -8.29 -3.29
N PHE A 35 -8.93 -7.24 -4.01
CA PHE A 35 -8.61 -5.85 -3.67
C PHE A 35 -9.89 -5.20 -3.16
N MET A 36 -9.84 -4.63 -1.98
CA MET A 36 -10.99 -4.00 -1.36
C MET A 36 -10.78 -2.49 -1.25
N ARG A 37 -11.85 -1.73 -1.51
CA ARG A 37 -11.86 -0.30 -1.22
C ARG A 37 -11.57 -0.09 0.27
N GLY A 38 -10.83 0.95 0.63
CA GLY A 38 -10.60 1.32 2.02
C GLY A 38 -11.91 1.41 2.80
N GLN A 39 -12.03 0.65 3.87
CA GLN A 39 -13.23 0.59 4.71
C GLN A 39 -13.11 1.51 5.91
N THR A 40 -14.13 2.34 6.09
CA THR A 40 -14.22 3.37 7.13
C THR A 40 -15.46 3.16 7.99
N GLY A 41 -15.87 4.16 8.75
CA GLY A 41 -17.15 4.18 9.45
C GLY A 41 -18.37 4.32 8.53
N LEU A 42 -18.23 4.35 7.21
CA LEU A 42 -19.37 4.34 6.28
C LEU A 42 -19.98 2.94 6.20
N ASP A 43 -21.32 2.85 6.23
CA ASP A 43 -22.01 1.61 5.89
C ASP A 43 -21.99 1.37 4.35
N LEU A 44 -22.45 0.22 3.89
CA LEU A 44 -22.51 -0.09 2.44
C LEU A 44 -23.58 0.69 1.67
N ARG A 45 -24.30 1.60 2.33
CA ARG A 45 -25.16 2.63 1.75
C ARG A 45 -24.53 4.01 1.82
N HIS A 46 -23.21 4.07 2.11
CA HIS A 46 -22.40 5.30 2.19
C HIS A 46 -22.80 6.29 3.29
N ARG A 47 -23.48 5.86 4.35
CA ARG A 47 -23.82 6.69 5.50
C ARG A 47 -22.79 6.51 6.59
N LEU A 48 -22.27 7.62 7.14
CA LEU A 48 -21.33 7.57 8.25
C LEU A 48 -22.07 7.17 9.53
N VAL A 49 -21.58 6.12 10.18
CA VAL A 49 -22.05 5.68 11.50
C VAL A 49 -20.96 5.95 12.56
N ALA A 50 -21.39 6.18 13.79
CA ALA A 50 -20.49 6.39 14.92
C ALA A 50 -19.45 7.52 14.67
N SER A 51 -19.92 8.71 14.24
CA SER A 51 -19.05 9.84 13.86
C SER A 51 -18.05 10.23 14.95
N GLU A 52 -18.41 10.07 16.22
CA GLU A 52 -17.56 10.44 17.36
C GLU A 52 -16.80 9.24 17.97
N ASP A 53 -17.05 8.01 17.53
CA ASP A 53 -16.49 6.78 18.11
C ASP A 53 -15.63 6.01 17.09
N ALA A 54 -14.31 6.03 17.28
CA ALA A 54 -13.36 5.32 16.43
C ALA A 54 -13.55 3.78 16.50
N ALA A 55 -13.95 3.22 17.67
CA ALA A 55 -14.24 1.79 17.80
C ALA A 55 -15.52 1.42 17.05
N GLY A 56 -16.54 2.27 17.10
CA GLY A 56 -17.78 2.11 16.34
C GLY A 56 -17.54 2.16 14.84
N GLN A 57 -16.69 3.09 14.37
CA GLN A 57 -16.27 3.14 12.97
C GLN A 57 -15.50 1.87 12.55
N ALA A 58 -14.58 1.39 13.38
CA ALA A 58 -13.87 0.15 13.14
C ALA A 58 -14.79 -1.08 13.08
N ALA A 59 -15.80 -1.13 13.97
CA ALA A 59 -16.79 -2.20 13.94
C ALA A 59 -17.62 -2.17 12.64
N GLN A 60 -17.99 -0.97 12.14
CA GLN A 60 -18.68 -0.85 10.86
C GLN A 60 -17.77 -1.27 9.70
N ALA A 61 -16.53 -0.79 9.68
CA ALA A 61 -15.56 -1.18 8.68
C ALA A 61 -15.40 -2.72 8.60
N MET A 62 -15.27 -3.39 9.74
CA MET A 62 -15.12 -4.86 9.78
C MET A 62 -16.41 -5.60 9.41
N ARG A 63 -17.60 -5.07 9.71
CA ARG A 63 -18.86 -5.62 9.17
C ARG A 63 -18.90 -5.56 7.64
N ASN A 64 -18.51 -4.41 7.08
CA ASN A 64 -18.40 -4.26 5.62
C ASN A 64 -17.40 -5.27 5.04
N VAL A 65 -16.20 -5.36 5.63
CA VAL A 65 -15.16 -6.33 5.20
C VAL A 65 -15.73 -7.74 5.18
N THR A 66 -16.40 -8.17 6.25
CA THR A 66 -16.99 -9.50 6.35
C THR A 66 -18.01 -9.76 5.24
N GLN A 67 -18.91 -8.81 5.00
CA GLN A 67 -19.93 -8.92 3.97
C GLN A 67 -19.32 -8.92 2.56
N LEU A 68 -18.42 -7.99 2.27
CA LEU A 68 -17.79 -7.87 0.95
C LEU A 68 -16.92 -9.09 0.60
N LEU A 69 -16.21 -9.66 1.58
CA LEU A 69 -15.48 -10.91 1.37
C LEU A 69 -16.44 -12.06 1.05
N ALA A 70 -17.55 -12.18 1.76
CA ALA A 70 -18.56 -13.23 1.50
C ALA A 70 -19.18 -13.08 0.09
N GLU A 71 -19.50 -11.85 -0.34
CA GLU A 71 -20.00 -11.56 -1.71
C GLU A 71 -18.98 -11.92 -2.79
N ALA A 72 -17.67 -11.79 -2.48
CA ALA A 72 -16.59 -12.17 -3.39
C ALA A 72 -16.28 -13.68 -3.38
N GLY A 73 -17.04 -14.50 -2.63
CA GLY A 73 -16.78 -15.92 -2.44
C GLY A 73 -15.58 -16.22 -1.54
N SER A 74 -15.31 -15.35 -0.56
CA SER A 74 -14.17 -15.39 0.35
C SER A 74 -14.62 -15.29 1.81
N SER A 75 -13.67 -15.21 2.74
CA SER A 75 -13.94 -15.06 4.16
C SER A 75 -12.81 -14.33 4.88
N LEU A 76 -13.00 -13.98 6.14
CA LEU A 76 -11.96 -13.37 6.98
C LEU A 76 -10.70 -14.24 7.08
N ALA A 77 -10.82 -15.57 6.98
CA ALA A 77 -9.68 -16.49 7.02
C ALA A 77 -8.72 -16.33 5.82
N HIS A 78 -9.19 -15.74 4.71
CA HIS A 78 -8.39 -15.50 3.52
C HIS A 78 -7.64 -14.17 3.54
N ILE A 79 -7.84 -13.34 4.57
CA ILE A 79 -7.11 -12.07 4.72
C ILE A 79 -5.63 -12.36 4.94
N CYS A 80 -4.79 -11.77 4.08
CA CYS A 80 -3.34 -11.83 4.17
C CYS A 80 -2.76 -10.58 4.84
N LYS A 81 -3.23 -9.39 4.46
CA LYS A 81 -2.73 -8.12 4.99
C LYS A 81 -3.86 -7.22 5.45
N VAL A 82 -3.66 -6.58 6.61
CA VAL A 82 -4.53 -5.53 7.14
C VAL A 82 -3.68 -4.28 7.35
N THR A 83 -3.94 -3.22 6.60
CA THR A 83 -3.35 -1.90 6.88
C THR A 83 -4.39 -1.03 7.56
N THR A 84 -4.04 -0.52 8.74
CA THR A 84 -4.94 0.32 9.55
C THR A 84 -4.40 1.73 9.62
N TYR A 85 -5.18 2.67 9.11
CA TYR A 85 -4.91 4.11 9.19
C TYR A 85 -5.80 4.70 10.28
N ILE A 86 -5.22 5.51 11.16
CA ILE A 86 -5.93 6.27 12.19
C ILE A 86 -5.50 7.73 12.13
N THR A 87 -6.37 8.66 12.49
CA THR A 87 -6.06 10.09 12.47
C THR A 87 -5.45 10.60 13.77
N ASP A 88 -5.57 9.81 14.85
CA ASP A 88 -4.99 10.11 16.16
C ASP A 88 -4.50 8.81 16.82
N ARG A 89 -3.36 8.89 17.53
CA ARG A 89 -2.79 7.77 18.28
C ARG A 89 -3.74 7.24 19.36
N ALA A 90 -4.56 8.09 19.97
CA ALA A 90 -5.55 7.70 20.97
C ALA A 90 -6.55 6.68 20.42
N TYR A 91 -6.82 6.66 19.11
CA TYR A 91 -7.73 5.70 18.49
C TYR A 91 -7.12 4.31 18.33
N ARG A 92 -5.79 4.15 18.53
CA ARG A 92 -5.11 2.88 18.29
C ARG A 92 -5.68 1.74 19.11
N VAL A 93 -5.76 1.87 20.45
CA VAL A 93 -6.26 0.79 21.31
C VAL A 93 -7.70 0.41 21.00
N PRO A 94 -8.68 1.33 20.95
CA PRO A 94 -10.07 0.98 20.67
C PRO A 94 -10.27 0.39 19.26
N VAL A 95 -9.60 0.93 18.22
CA VAL A 95 -9.71 0.43 16.85
C VAL A 95 -9.10 -0.97 16.73
N TYR A 96 -7.88 -1.17 17.24
CA TYR A 96 -7.17 -2.45 17.11
C TYR A 96 -7.83 -3.58 17.92
N ASN A 97 -8.38 -3.29 19.10
CA ASN A 97 -9.17 -4.27 19.85
C ASN A 97 -10.46 -4.64 19.12
N THR A 98 -11.10 -3.67 18.46
CA THR A 98 -12.29 -3.95 17.65
C THR A 98 -11.96 -4.84 16.47
N VAL A 99 -10.91 -4.53 15.69
CA VAL A 99 -10.42 -5.39 14.60
C VAL A 99 -10.03 -6.77 15.13
N GLY A 100 -9.36 -6.83 16.30
CA GLY A 100 -8.94 -8.09 16.95
C GLY A 100 -10.12 -9.01 17.28
N ARG A 101 -11.26 -8.44 17.70
CA ARG A 101 -12.48 -9.25 17.95
C ARG A 101 -13.00 -9.95 16.69
N PHE A 102 -13.00 -9.26 15.54
CA PHE A 102 -13.40 -9.86 14.25
C PHE A 102 -12.40 -10.89 13.74
N LEU A 103 -11.12 -10.67 13.99
CA LEU A 103 -10.03 -11.52 13.52
C LEU A 103 -9.51 -12.49 14.61
N LYS A 104 -10.30 -12.76 15.66
CA LYS A 104 -9.89 -13.71 16.71
C LYS A 104 -9.64 -15.09 16.13
N GLY A 105 -8.46 -15.67 16.37
CA GLY A 105 -8.03 -16.93 15.79
C GLY A 105 -7.60 -16.84 14.30
N ILE A 106 -7.60 -15.65 13.71
CA ILE A 106 -7.18 -15.41 12.31
C ILE A 106 -5.98 -14.45 12.32
N PRO A 107 -4.77 -14.95 12.55
CA PRO A 107 -3.59 -14.10 12.58
C PRO A 107 -3.27 -13.56 11.17
N THR A 108 -3.18 -12.24 11.05
CA THR A 108 -2.90 -11.52 9.79
C THR A 108 -1.59 -10.76 9.88
N ALA A 109 -0.90 -10.57 8.74
CA ALA A 109 0.14 -9.58 8.63
C ALA A 109 -0.48 -8.17 8.72
N ALA A 110 0.17 -7.24 9.39
CA ALA A 110 -0.41 -5.93 9.64
C ALA A 110 0.59 -4.77 9.55
N THR A 111 0.09 -3.61 9.11
CA THR A 111 0.76 -2.31 9.14
C THR A 111 -0.17 -1.31 9.82
N GLY A 112 0.38 -0.43 10.67
CA GLY A 112 -0.41 0.53 11.40
C GLY A 112 0.17 1.94 11.40
N LEU A 113 -0.55 2.87 10.77
CA LEU A 113 -0.06 4.20 10.46
C LEU A 113 -1.00 5.29 11.03
N ILE A 114 -0.40 6.40 11.47
CA ILE A 114 -1.15 7.60 11.80
C ILE A 114 -1.04 8.56 10.61
N VAL A 115 -2.20 8.95 10.07
CA VAL A 115 -2.31 9.86 8.92
C VAL A 115 -2.77 11.25 9.36
N LYS A 116 -2.51 12.27 8.55
CA LYS A 116 -2.95 13.64 8.80
C LYS A 116 -4.46 13.78 8.69
N GLY A 117 -5.11 12.94 7.85
CA GLY A 117 -6.56 12.93 7.68
C GLY A 117 -7.01 11.91 6.66
N LEU A 118 -8.33 11.76 6.57
CA LEU A 118 -9.05 10.88 5.67
C LEU A 118 -10.00 11.69 4.79
N ALA A 119 -10.82 11.02 3.98
CA ALA A 119 -11.72 11.66 3.01
C ALA A 119 -12.66 12.69 3.65
N MET A 120 -13.21 12.41 4.83
CA MET A 120 -14.05 13.31 5.62
C MET A 120 -13.37 13.61 6.96
N ALA A 121 -13.65 14.77 7.55
CA ALA A 121 -13.06 15.19 8.84
C ALA A 121 -13.50 14.29 10.01
N GLU A 122 -14.72 13.77 9.92
CA GLU A 122 -15.34 12.90 10.92
C GLU A 122 -14.82 11.46 10.88
N MET A 123 -14.13 11.08 9.82
CA MET A 123 -13.52 9.74 9.72
C MET A 123 -12.27 9.68 10.62
N LYS A 124 -12.29 8.77 11.56
CA LYS A 124 -11.22 8.57 12.55
C LYS A 124 -10.26 7.46 12.16
N MET A 125 -10.72 6.56 11.28
CA MET A 125 -9.95 5.42 10.85
C MET A 125 -10.37 4.92 9.45
N GLU A 126 -9.46 4.23 8.78
CA GLU A 126 -9.68 3.48 7.55
C GLU A 126 -8.89 2.17 7.59
N ILE A 127 -9.45 1.10 7.02
CA ILE A 127 -8.81 -0.22 6.94
C ILE A 127 -8.72 -0.64 5.48
N ASP A 128 -7.51 -0.94 5.04
CA ASP A 128 -7.25 -1.63 3.79
C ASP A 128 -7.08 -3.13 4.03
N ILE A 129 -7.66 -3.93 3.15
CA ILE A 129 -7.59 -5.39 3.18
C ILE A 129 -7.02 -5.91 1.86
N GLU A 130 -6.04 -6.79 1.97
CA GLU A 130 -5.60 -7.66 0.88
C GLU A 130 -5.92 -9.11 1.28
N ALA A 131 -6.64 -9.81 0.41
CA ALA A 131 -7.04 -11.19 0.65
C ALA A 131 -6.78 -12.04 -0.60
N VAL A 132 -6.44 -13.31 -0.38
CA VAL A 132 -6.20 -14.28 -1.44
C VAL A 132 -6.99 -15.53 -1.11
N ILE A 133 -7.84 -15.99 -2.04
CA ILE A 133 -8.57 -17.25 -1.89
C ILE A 133 -7.57 -18.38 -2.19
N PRO A 134 -7.31 -19.29 -1.24
CA PRO A 134 -6.38 -20.40 -1.48
C PRO A 134 -6.93 -21.38 -2.51
N HIS A 135 -6.07 -21.91 -3.39
CA HIS A 135 -6.48 -22.89 -4.39
C HIS A 135 -6.66 -24.29 -3.80
N THR A 136 -5.77 -24.72 -2.94
CA THR A 136 -5.73 -26.12 -2.43
C THR A 136 -5.61 -26.21 -0.92
N ALA A 137 -4.69 -25.51 -0.32
CA ALA A 137 -4.42 -25.54 1.11
C ALA A 137 -4.47 -24.14 1.73
N ALA A 138 -4.78 -24.06 3.02
CA ALA A 138 -4.73 -22.80 3.74
C ALA A 138 -3.35 -22.14 3.63
N HIS A 139 -3.31 -20.81 3.56
CA HIS A 139 -2.07 -20.04 3.51
C HIS A 139 -1.16 -20.39 4.69
N ARG A 140 0.13 -20.52 4.41
CA ARG A 140 1.13 -20.73 5.45
C ARG A 140 1.37 -19.43 6.20
N ARG A 141 1.18 -19.46 7.53
CA ARG A 141 1.41 -18.33 8.42
C ARG A 141 2.62 -18.62 9.31
N LEU A 142 3.53 -17.67 9.44
CA LEU A 142 4.76 -17.83 10.20
C LEU A 142 4.85 -16.81 11.30
N ARG A 143 5.48 -17.22 12.43
CA ARG A 143 5.71 -16.39 13.61
C ARG A 143 4.44 -15.75 14.14
N PHE A 144 3.55 -16.60 14.68
CA PHE A 144 2.35 -16.17 15.39
C PHE A 144 2.69 -15.43 16.67
N PHE A 145 1.92 -14.40 16.97
CA PHE A 145 1.97 -13.70 18.25
C PHE A 145 0.63 -13.02 18.53
N ASN A 146 0.36 -12.72 19.80
CA ASN A 146 -0.67 -11.76 20.14
C ASN A 146 -0.01 -10.41 20.42
N THR A 147 -0.59 -9.32 19.92
CA THR A 147 -0.03 -7.97 20.10
C THR A 147 0.15 -7.59 21.57
N ARG A 148 -0.69 -8.13 22.47
CA ARG A 148 -0.61 -7.96 23.92
C ARG A 148 0.72 -8.41 24.48
N ASP A 149 1.24 -9.52 23.99
CA ASP A 149 2.40 -10.18 24.55
C ASP A 149 3.72 -9.59 24.04
N TRP A 150 3.68 -8.99 22.82
CA TRP A 150 4.90 -8.56 22.14
C TRP A 150 5.08 -7.04 22.07
N PHE A 151 4.00 -6.28 21.84
CA PHE A 151 4.13 -4.86 21.48
C PHE A 151 3.31 -3.91 22.34
N ASN A 152 2.12 -4.32 22.81
CA ASN A 152 1.24 -3.46 23.59
C ASN A 152 0.22 -4.27 24.38
N GLN A 153 0.36 -4.32 25.69
CA GLN A 153 -0.49 -5.09 26.61
C GLN A 153 -1.98 -4.71 26.54
N ALA A 154 -2.31 -3.50 26.07
CA ALA A 154 -3.70 -3.04 25.94
C ALA A 154 -4.39 -3.52 24.65
N ILE A 155 -3.68 -4.19 23.73
CA ILE A 155 -4.20 -4.61 22.42
C ILE A 155 -4.25 -6.12 22.33
N ASP A 156 -5.45 -6.69 22.36
CA ASP A 156 -5.71 -8.10 22.11
C ASP A 156 -5.98 -8.33 20.60
N ARG A 157 -4.94 -8.67 19.87
CA ARG A 157 -5.04 -8.97 18.45
C ARG A 157 -4.09 -10.08 18.08
N ASP A 158 -4.62 -11.17 17.49
CA ASP A 158 -3.84 -12.23 16.91
C ASP A 158 -3.20 -11.76 15.61
N SER A 159 -1.92 -11.99 15.45
CA SER A 159 -1.11 -11.52 14.32
C SER A 159 -0.06 -12.55 13.94
N CYS A 160 0.55 -12.39 12.77
CA CYS A 160 1.73 -13.11 12.35
C CYS A 160 2.70 -12.17 11.62
N MET A 161 3.96 -12.60 11.50
CA MET A 161 4.96 -11.80 10.79
C MET A 161 4.89 -12.01 9.29
N VAL A 162 4.50 -13.21 8.83
CA VAL A 162 4.48 -13.57 7.42
C VAL A 162 3.24 -14.39 7.09
N ILE A 163 2.64 -14.10 5.95
CA ILE A 163 1.69 -15.00 5.28
C ILE A 163 2.23 -15.30 3.90
N GLN A 164 2.37 -16.59 3.61
CA GLN A 164 2.79 -17.10 2.31
C GLN A 164 1.58 -17.71 1.61
N THR A 165 1.28 -17.20 0.44
CA THR A 165 0.36 -17.78 -0.54
C THR A 165 1.15 -18.55 -1.60
N ASP A 166 0.47 -19.05 -2.63
CA ASP A 166 1.15 -19.75 -3.72
C ASP A 166 2.12 -18.81 -4.46
N ASP A 167 1.68 -17.58 -4.75
CA ASP A 167 2.40 -16.63 -5.62
C ASP A 167 3.00 -15.41 -4.89
N GLU A 168 2.57 -15.13 -3.65
CA GLU A 168 2.92 -13.87 -2.96
C GLU A 168 3.29 -14.12 -1.49
N ILE A 169 4.09 -13.22 -0.95
CA ILE A 169 4.44 -13.20 0.47
C ILE A 169 4.05 -11.85 1.05
N TYR A 170 3.25 -11.89 2.10
CA TYR A 170 2.78 -10.72 2.84
C TYR A 170 3.54 -10.63 4.15
N LEU A 171 4.35 -9.60 4.29
CA LEU A 171 5.08 -9.30 5.53
C LEU A 171 4.27 -8.32 6.38
N ARG A 172 4.36 -8.47 7.69
CA ARG A 172 4.02 -7.38 8.60
C ARG A 172 4.96 -6.20 8.33
N GLY A 173 4.50 -4.96 8.47
CA GLY A 173 5.34 -3.77 8.38
C GLY A 173 6.53 -3.89 9.34
N GLN A 174 7.75 -3.72 8.83
CA GLN A 174 8.98 -3.86 9.59
C GLN A 174 9.46 -2.51 10.11
N THR A 175 9.90 -2.50 11.36
CA THR A 175 10.37 -1.31 12.09
C THR A 175 11.73 -1.61 12.75
N GLY A 176 12.24 -0.69 13.54
CA GLY A 176 13.45 -0.92 14.35
C GLY A 176 13.28 -1.91 15.52
N ALA A 177 12.11 -2.55 15.66
CA ALA A 177 11.90 -3.60 16.65
C ALA A 177 12.53 -4.92 16.20
N GLN A 178 13.22 -5.61 17.09
CA GLN A 178 13.68 -6.98 16.85
C GLN A 178 12.48 -7.94 16.73
N LEU A 179 12.68 -9.08 16.08
CA LEU A 179 11.60 -10.03 15.76
C LEU A 179 11.00 -10.72 16.99
N ASP A 180 11.62 -10.63 18.15
CA ASP A 180 11.08 -11.07 19.44
C ASP A 180 10.20 -9.99 20.10
N GLY A 181 10.14 -8.79 19.54
CA GLY A 181 9.32 -7.66 20.02
C GLY A 181 9.87 -6.95 21.26
N HIS A 182 10.96 -7.43 21.85
CA HIS A 182 11.44 -6.95 23.17
C HIS A 182 12.35 -5.74 23.09
N ARG A 183 13.08 -5.56 22.01
CA ARG A 183 14.03 -4.46 21.86
C ARG A 183 13.73 -3.61 20.63
N MET A 184 13.70 -2.29 20.82
CA MET A 184 13.67 -1.27 19.78
C MET A 184 15.06 -0.64 19.67
N LEU A 185 15.57 -0.50 18.45
CA LEU A 185 16.82 0.24 18.18
C LEU A 185 16.51 1.71 17.84
N GLY A 186 17.51 2.57 17.94
CA GLY A 186 17.41 3.96 17.50
C GLY A 186 16.38 4.77 18.26
N LEU A 187 16.59 5.01 19.57
CA LEU A 187 15.62 5.67 20.45
C LEU A 187 15.79 7.18 20.57
N GLY A 188 16.87 7.77 20.03
CA GLY A 188 17.23 9.18 20.19
C GLY A 188 16.47 10.15 19.27
N ARG A 189 15.69 9.65 18.31
CA ARG A 189 14.93 10.46 17.32
C ARG A 189 15.81 11.33 16.43
N THR A 190 16.98 10.84 16.09
CA THR A 190 17.90 11.48 15.13
C THR A 190 17.81 10.79 13.76
N PRO A 191 18.36 11.39 12.70
CA PRO A 191 18.50 10.73 11.40
C PRO A 191 19.29 9.41 11.49
N GLU A 192 20.32 9.34 12.36
CA GLU A 192 21.12 8.12 12.60
C GLU A 192 20.28 7.03 13.29
N ASP A 193 19.41 7.41 14.23
CA ASP A 193 18.46 6.47 14.85
C ASP A 193 17.47 5.92 13.83
N ALA A 194 16.97 6.75 12.91
CA ALA A 194 16.09 6.31 11.83
C ALA A 194 16.83 5.33 10.89
N ALA A 195 18.11 5.58 10.60
CA ALA A 195 18.95 4.63 9.84
C ALA A 195 19.13 3.31 10.59
N ALA A 196 19.39 3.36 11.91
CA ALA A 196 19.50 2.15 12.72
C ALA A 196 18.19 1.34 12.75
N GLN A 197 17.03 2.02 12.82
CA GLN A 197 15.73 1.37 12.73
C GLN A 197 15.50 0.75 11.35
N ALA A 198 15.86 1.44 10.28
CA ALA A 198 15.76 0.92 8.92
C ALA A 198 16.64 -0.30 8.71
N ASP A 199 17.87 -0.30 9.26
CA ASP A 199 18.79 -1.44 9.16
C ASP A 199 18.21 -2.67 9.88
N GLN A 200 17.68 -2.50 11.10
CA GLN A 200 16.99 -3.58 11.82
C GLN A 200 15.76 -4.08 11.04
N ALA A 201 14.96 -3.17 10.47
CA ALA A 201 13.80 -3.52 9.66
C ALA A 201 14.20 -4.38 8.45
N MET A 202 15.31 -4.06 7.80
CA MET A 202 15.83 -4.81 6.65
C MET A 202 16.42 -6.16 7.06
N GLN A 203 17.11 -6.25 8.21
CA GLN A 203 17.56 -7.52 8.77
C GLN A 203 16.37 -8.44 9.07
N ASN A 204 15.33 -7.90 9.71
CA ASN A 204 14.09 -8.64 9.97
C ASN A 204 13.46 -9.15 8.67
N ALA A 205 13.30 -8.28 7.67
CA ALA A 205 12.71 -8.64 6.39
C ALA A 205 13.50 -9.76 5.69
N ARG A 206 14.83 -9.66 5.67
CA ARG A 206 15.72 -10.71 5.11
C ARG A 206 15.51 -12.05 5.80
N GLN A 207 15.45 -12.05 7.14
CA GLN A 207 15.22 -13.26 7.91
C GLN A 207 13.85 -13.86 7.64
N LEU A 208 12.78 -13.03 7.67
CA LEU A 208 11.41 -13.47 7.45
C LEU A 208 11.19 -14.00 6.02
N LEU A 209 11.78 -13.38 5.02
CA LEU A 209 11.76 -13.86 3.64
C LEU A 209 12.47 -15.20 3.53
N GLY A 210 13.66 -15.38 4.16
CA GLY A 210 14.36 -16.65 4.18
C GLY A 210 13.54 -17.78 4.83
N GLU A 211 12.85 -17.51 5.94
CA GLU A 211 11.93 -18.46 6.60
C GLU A 211 10.73 -18.84 5.70
N ALA A 212 10.31 -17.92 4.83
CA ALA A 212 9.27 -18.16 3.83
C ALA A 212 9.82 -18.80 2.53
N GLY A 213 11.10 -19.13 2.45
CA GLY A 213 11.74 -19.67 1.25
C GLY A 213 11.85 -18.66 0.10
N SER A 214 12.10 -17.39 0.43
CA SER A 214 12.21 -16.25 -0.49
C SER A 214 13.44 -15.41 -0.14
N SER A 215 13.65 -14.33 -0.90
CA SER A 215 14.76 -13.39 -0.69
C SER A 215 14.36 -11.97 -1.09
N LEU A 216 15.27 -10.99 -0.86
CA LEU A 216 15.08 -9.62 -1.30
C LEU A 216 14.96 -9.49 -2.83
N GLU A 217 15.46 -10.45 -3.61
CA GLU A 217 15.36 -10.47 -5.07
C GLU A 217 13.91 -10.59 -5.56
N GLU A 218 13.03 -11.20 -4.76
CA GLU A 218 11.60 -11.33 -5.05
C GLU A 218 10.78 -10.11 -4.61
N VAL A 219 11.39 -9.11 -3.97
CA VAL A 219 10.71 -7.86 -3.59
C VAL A 219 10.46 -7.03 -4.85
N CYS A 220 9.19 -6.77 -5.12
CA CYS A 220 8.74 -5.97 -6.26
C CYS A 220 8.60 -4.49 -5.91
N LYS A 221 8.07 -4.19 -4.74
CA LYS A 221 7.79 -2.81 -4.31
C LYS A 221 8.01 -2.61 -2.81
N LEU A 222 8.53 -1.44 -2.47
CA LEU A 222 8.65 -0.90 -1.12
C LEU A 222 7.64 0.21 -0.91
N ARG A 223 7.00 0.24 0.26
CA ARG A 223 6.38 1.43 0.82
C ARG A 223 7.17 1.83 2.05
N VAL A 224 7.83 2.99 1.97
CA VAL A 224 8.74 3.50 3.01
C VAL A 224 8.05 4.65 3.72
N TYR A 225 7.64 4.39 4.94
CA TYR A 225 6.98 5.36 5.81
C TYR A 225 8.01 5.91 6.78
N ILE A 226 8.15 7.24 6.83
CA ILE A 226 9.08 7.94 7.74
C ILE A 226 8.36 9.04 8.50
N GLY A 227 8.79 9.31 9.73
CA GLY A 227 8.15 10.29 10.62
C GLY A 227 8.60 11.73 10.39
N ASP A 228 9.73 11.93 9.72
CA ASP A 228 10.27 13.24 9.40
C ASP A 228 11.06 13.17 8.08
N ARG A 229 11.01 14.25 7.27
CA ARG A 229 11.74 14.31 6.00
C ARG A 229 13.26 14.21 6.20
N ALA A 230 13.77 14.70 7.33
CA ALA A 230 15.20 14.60 7.67
C ALA A 230 15.68 13.13 7.77
N TYR A 231 14.80 12.18 8.01
CA TYR A 231 15.13 10.76 8.08
C TYR A 231 15.27 10.10 6.70
N ARG A 232 14.82 10.79 5.63
CA ARG A 232 14.73 10.20 4.30
C ARG A 232 16.07 9.70 3.77
N GLU A 233 17.08 10.55 3.68
CA GLU A 233 18.38 10.16 3.13
C GLU A 233 19.03 9.00 3.93
N PRO A 234 19.18 9.08 5.25
CA PRO A 234 19.80 7.99 6.02
C PRO A 234 19.01 6.68 5.94
N VAL A 235 17.68 6.71 5.93
CA VAL A 235 16.85 5.51 5.75
C VAL A 235 17.05 4.90 4.36
N TYR A 236 16.99 5.72 3.30
CA TYR A 236 17.15 5.22 1.93
C TYR A 236 18.57 4.73 1.65
N GLN A 237 19.61 5.35 2.21
CA GLN A 237 20.97 4.84 2.09
C GLN A 237 21.13 3.44 2.70
N VAL A 238 20.41 3.15 3.79
CA VAL A 238 20.33 1.79 4.35
C VAL A 238 19.65 0.85 3.34
N LEU A 239 18.50 1.23 2.79
CA LEU A 239 17.80 0.41 1.79
C LEU A 239 18.71 0.10 0.60
N GLY A 240 19.45 1.10 0.09
CA GLY A 240 20.39 0.93 -1.00
C GLY A 240 21.46 -0.13 -0.72
N ARG A 241 22.02 -0.14 0.51
CA ARG A 241 23.00 -1.17 0.92
C ARG A 241 22.40 -2.58 0.96
N HIS A 242 21.16 -2.73 1.43
CA HIS A 242 20.52 -4.04 1.53
C HIS A 242 20.04 -4.60 0.19
N PHE A 243 19.51 -3.75 -0.69
CA PHE A 243 18.98 -4.18 -1.99
C PHE A 243 20.05 -4.31 -3.07
N GLY A 244 21.15 -3.53 -3.01
CA GLY A 244 22.18 -3.59 -4.05
C GLY A 244 21.60 -3.41 -5.45
N ASP A 245 21.70 -4.44 -6.29
CA ASP A 245 21.26 -4.44 -7.69
C ASP A 245 19.84 -5.01 -7.90
N VAL A 246 19.03 -5.16 -6.86
CA VAL A 246 17.66 -5.70 -6.99
C VAL A 246 16.71 -4.76 -7.73
N HIS A 247 16.83 -3.45 -7.58
CA HIS A 247 15.97 -2.44 -8.22
C HIS A 247 14.47 -2.60 -7.97
N PRO A 248 13.96 -2.61 -6.73
CA PRO A 248 12.51 -2.60 -6.48
C PRO A 248 11.87 -1.27 -6.89
N CYS A 249 10.55 -1.22 -7.06
CA CYS A 249 9.80 0.04 -7.06
C CYS A 249 9.75 0.61 -5.63
N SER A 250 9.51 1.92 -5.48
CA SER A 250 9.39 2.56 -4.16
C SER A 250 8.34 3.66 -4.16
N THR A 251 7.55 3.72 -3.08
CA THR A 251 6.70 4.83 -2.66
C THR A 251 7.19 5.31 -1.31
N GLY A 252 7.43 6.62 -1.15
CA GLY A 252 8.03 7.17 0.06
C GLY A 252 7.21 8.31 0.66
N LEU A 253 6.67 8.12 1.87
CA LEU A 253 5.71 9.00 2.50
C LEU A 253 6.19 9.50 3.87
N ILE A 254 5.90 10.77 4.17
CA ILE A 254 6.05 11.33 5.52
C ILE A 254 4.73 11.14 6.26
N MET A 255 4.78 10.39 7.36
CA MET A 255 3.61 10.03 8.16
C MET A 255 3.56 10.83 9.44
N ARG A 256 2.35 11.10 9.93
CA ARG A 256 2.13 11.77 11.23
C ARG A 256 2.65 10.94 12.40
N GLY A 257 2.74 9.63 12.24
CA GLY A 257 3.29 8.73 13.24
C GLY A 257 2.98 7.25 13.00
N PHE A 258 3.41 6.46 13.95
CA PHE A 258 3.35 5.00 13.91
C PHE A 258 2.70 4.42 15.16
N ALA A 259 2.72 3.11 15.27
CA ALA A 259 2.18 2.36 16.40
C ALA A 259 2.72 2.83 17.76
N ARG A 260 3.99 3.23 17.82
CA ARG A 260 4.66 3.76 19.02
C ARG A 260 5.34 5.09 18.69
N PRO A 261 5.52 5.99 19.67
CA PRO A 261 6.15 7.30 19.44
C PRO A 261 7.65 7.22 19.10
N ASP A 262 8.30 6.12 19.45
CA ASP A 262 9.73 5.86 19.22
C ASP A 262 10.02 5.16 17.87
N ILE A 263 8.99 4.82 17.09
CA ILE A 263 9.16 4.33 15.72
C ILE A 263 9.36 5.55 14.81
N LEU A 264 10.46 5.57 14.08
CA LEU A 264 10.86 6.65 13.17
C LEU A 264 10.61 6.30 11.72
N CYS A 265 10.63 4.98 11.40
CA CYS A 265 10.28 4.47 10.08
C CYS A 265 9.59 3.10 10.17
N GLU A 266 8.77 2.81 9.18
CA GLU A 266 8.17 1.49 8.95
C GLU A 266 8.29 1.15 7.46
N ILE A 267 8.65 -0.08 7.12
CA ILE A 267 8.90 -0.53 5.75
C ILE A 267 7.95 -1.68 5.44
N ASP A 268 7.09 -1.46 4.45
CA ASP A 268 6.25 -2.50 3.86
C ASP A 268 6.84 -2.98 2.54
N MET A 269 6.64 -4.27 2.25
CA MET A 269 7.14 -4.91 1.03
C MET A 269 6.03 -5.67 0.33
N ALA A 270 5.89 -5.46 -0.98
CA ALA A 270 5.15 -6.35 -1.86
C ALA A 270 6.14 -7.34 -2.47
N VAL A 271 5.90 -8.61 -2.26
CA VAL A 271 6.80 -9.71 -2.65
C VAL A 271 6.01 -10.69 -3.49
N ALA A 272 6.46 -10.93 -4.71
CA ALA A 272 5.90 -11.94 -5.60
C ALA A 272 6.96 -13.02 -5.86
N ARG A 273 6.56 -14.28 -5.80
CA ARG A 273 7.48 -15.40 -6.01
C ARG A 273 7.84 -15.53 -7.49
N THR A 274 9.09 -15.79 -7.78
CA THR A 274 9.58 -15.92 -9.16
C THR A 274 9.19 -17.24 -9.84
N HIS A 275 9.00 -18.31 -9.07
CA HIS A 275 8.79 -19.67 -9.58
C HIS A 275 9.80 -20.04 -10.69
N GLY A 276 11.04 -19.56 -10.57
CA GLY A 276 12.11 -19.78 -11.53
C GLY A 276 12.17 -18.81 -12.71
N THR A 277 11.18 -17.88 -12.84
CA THR A 277 11.18 -16.85 -13.86
C THR A 277 11.46 -15.48 -13.23
N PRO A 278 12.61 -14.85 -13.49
CA PRO A 278 12.94 -13.53 -12.92
C PRO A 278 11.91 -12.47 -13.26
N HIS A 279 11.65 -11.57 -12.32
CA HIS A 279 10.78 -10.41 -12.56
C HIS A 279 11.36 -9.45 -13.59
N GLN A 280 10.51 -8.92 -14.46
CA GLN A 280 10.89 -7.84 -15.37
C GLN A 280 10.91 -6.52 -14.58
N ARG A 281 12.04 -5.82 -14.60
CA ARG A 281 12.24 -4.53 -13.95
C ARG A 281 12.50 -3.47 -15.00
N LEU A 282 11.51 -2.62 -15.23
CA LEU A 282 11.47 -1.66 -16.32
C LEU A 282 11.96 -0.29 -15.85
N ARG A 283 12.65 0.43 -16.73
CA ARG A 283 13.22 1.75 -16.45
C ARG A 283 14.01 1.78 -15.14
N ARG A 284 15.07 0.94 -15.06
CA ARG A 284 16.00 0.94 -13.92
C ARG A 284 16.76 2.25 -13.88
N PHE A 285 16.99 2.78 -12.68
CA PHE A 285 17.73 4.02 -12.49
C PHE A 285 18.46 4.03 -11.14
N GLU A 286 19.48 4.87 -11.05
CA GLU A 286 20.12 5.24 -9.79
C GLU A 286 19.58 6.58 -9.32
N THR A 287 19.28 6.70 -8.04
CA THR A 287 18.65 7.92 -7.49
C THR A 287 19.54 9.16 -7.64
N SER A 288 20.87 9.00 -7.58
CA SER A 288 21.84 10.07 -7.82
C SER A 288 21.81 10.64 -9.24
N GLN A 289 21.33 9.86 -10.21
CA GLN A 289 21.22 10.27 -11.63
C GLN A 289 19.84 10.80 -11.96
N GLN A 290 18.80 10.24 -11.35
CA GLN A 290 17.40 10.58 -11.65
C GLN A 290 16.93 11.83 -10.93
N TYR A 291 17.35 12.03 -9.66
CA TYR A 291 16.89 13.17 -8.89
C TYR A 291 17.82 14.38 -9.02
N LYS A 292 17.27 15.47 -9.54
CA LYS A 292 17.97 16.75 -9.76
C LYS A 292 17.83 17.71 -8.57
N ASP A 293 17.35 17.24 -7.40
CA ASP A 293 17.02 18.06 -6.23
C ASP A 293 18.05 17.95 -5.10
N GLY A 294 19.20 17.33 -5.38
CA GLY A 294 20.33 17.24 -4.45
C GLY A 294 20.22 16.16 -3.37
N GLN A 295 19.20 15.30 -3.42
CA GLN A 295 19.07 14.18 -2.46
C GLN A 295 20.12 13.09 -2.74
N ASP A 296 20.87 12.66 -1.70
CA ASP A 296 21.86 11.59 -1.75
C ASP A 296 21.30 10.27 -1.18
N LEU A 297 20.40 9.64 -1.91
CA LEU A 297 19.72 8.40 -1.46
C LEU A 297 20.54 7.13 -1.67
N ARG A 298 21.47 7.11 -2.60
CA ARG A 298 22.33 5.95 -2.96
C ARG A 298 21.54 4.65 -3.17
N CYS A 299 20.37 4.73 -3.77
CA CYS A 299 19.52 3.60 -4.08
C CYS A 299 19.45 3.34 -5.58
N LYS A 300 19.25 2.07 -5.91
CA LYS A 300 18.91 1.61 -7.24
C LYS A 300 17.45 1.15 -7.22
N PHE A 301 16.64 1.76 -8.07
CA PHE A 301 15.22 1.47 -8.22
C PHE A 301 14.83 1.22 -9.67
N CYS A 302 13.56 0.89 -9.90
CA CYS A 302 12.94 0.92 -11.21
C CYS A 302 11.56 1.59 -11.15
N MET A 303 11.02 1.93 -12.32
CA MET A 303 9.71 2.58 -12.41
C MET A 303 8.57 1.56 -12.38
N ALA A 304 8.80 0.34 -12.90
CA ALA A 304 7.81 -0.73 -12.88
C ALA A 304 8.48 -2.09 -12.69
N VAL A 305 7.76 -3.00 -12.00
CA VAL A 305 8.10 -4.43 -11.90
C VAL A 305 6.92 -5.23 -12.40
N ARG A 306 7.13 -6.10 -13.39
CA ARG A 306 6.17 -7.13 -13.79
C ARG A 306 6.60 -8.48 -13.22
N ALA A 307 5.71 -9.09 -12.43
CA ALA A 307 5.87 -10.40 -11.80
C ALA A 307 4.68 -11.28 -12.20
N GLY A 308 4.87 -12.09 -13.24
CA GLY A 308 3.77 -12.86 -13.83
C GLY A 308 2.65 -11.96 -14.38
N ASP A 309 1.47 -12.08 -13.83
CA ASP A 309 0.29 -11.25 -14.14
C ASP A 309 0.23 -9.93 -13.33
N ARG A 310 1.06 -9.77 -12.30
CA ARG A 310 1.09 -8.57 -11.45
C ARG A 310 2.00 -7.48 -12.04
N VAL A 311 1.54 -6.23 -11.98
CA VAL A 311 2.37 -5.05 -12.29
C VAL A 311 2.39 -4.13 -11.07
N TYR A 312 3.59 -3.85 -10.60
CA TYR A 312 3.87 -2.93 -9.50
C TYR A 312 4.54 -1.68 -10.07
N LEU A 313 3.99 -0.51 -9.79
CA LEU A 313 4.59 0.75 -10.20
C LEU A 313 5.22 1.46 -9.00
N ARG A 314 6.27 2.20 -9.26
CA ARG A 314 6.73 3.25 -8.35
C ARG A 314 5.62 4.27 -8.15
N GLY A 315 5.47 4.84 -6.96
CA GLY A 315 4.54 5.94 -6.71
C GLY A 315 4.78 7.10 -7.67
N GLN A 316 3.71 7.54 -8.37
CA GLN A 316 3.81 8.57 -9.39
C GLN A 316 3.37 9.93 -8.85
N THR A 317 4.12 10.97 -9.22
CA THR A 317 3.97 12.36 -8.77
C THR A 317 3.95 13.29 -9.98
N GLY A 318 4.07 14.60 -9.76
CA GLY A 318 4.31 15.58 -10.82
C GLY A 318 5.69 15.50 -11.47
N THR A 319 6.49 14.47 -11.20
CA THR A 319 7.79 14.26 -11.85
C THR A 319 7.58 13.44 -13.12
N THR A 320 8.07 13.94 -14.26
CA THR A 320 8.04 13.20 -15.54
C THR A 320 8.93 11.95 -15.48
N LEU A 321 8.76 11.04 -16.41
CA LEU A 321 9.62 9.84 -16.49
C LEU A 321 11.09 10.16 -16.82
N ASP A 322 11.37 11.38 -17.29
CA ASP A 322 12.73 11.90 -17.59
C ASP A 322 13.32 12.72 -16.42
N GLY A 323 12.57 12.81 -15.29
CA GLY A 323 13.04 13.44 -14.05
C GLY A 323 12.76 14.94 -13.92
N ASP A 324 12.05 15.57 -14.87
CA ASP A 324 11.62 16.96 -14.76
C ASP A 324 10.36 17.08 -13.91
N PHE A 325 10.25 18.16 -13.13
CA PHE A 325 9.10 18.37 -12.27
C PHE A 325 8.14 19.39 -12.87
N VAL A 326 6.84 19.06 -12.91
CA VAL A 326 5.76 19.92 -13.42
C VAL A 326 4.70 20.16 -12.34
N GLY A 327 3.86 21.17 -12.55
CA GLY A 327 2.75 21.46 -11.63
C GLY A 327 3.21 22.06 -10.30
N TYR A 328 4.17 23.01 -10.31
CA TYR A 328 4.55 23.72 -9.09
C TYR A 328 3.36 24.44 -8.47
N GLY A 329 3.01 24.10 -7.21
CA GLY A 329 1.87 24.66 -6.50
C GLY A 329 0.49 24.21 -7.02
N ASP A 330 0.42 23.33 -8.03
CA ASP A 330 -0.80 22.84 -8.66
C ASP A 330 -0.93 21.32 -8.54
N ALA A 331 -1.73 20.88 -7.59
CA ALA A 331 -1.94 19.45 -7.33
C ALA A 331 -2.69 18.74 -8.48
N ALA A 332 -3.57 19.43 -9.21
CA ALA A 332 -4.26 18.88 -10.37
C ALA A 332 -3.28 18.62 -11.52
N ALA A 333 -2.41 19.59 -11.84
CA ALA A 333 -1.38 19.42 -12.87
C ALA A 333 -0.40 18.28 -12.50
N GLN A 334 -0.03 18.14 -11.22
CA GLN A 334 0.77 17.01 -10.75
C GLN A 334 0.03 15.68 -10.93
N ALA A 335 -1.27 15.63 -10.65
CA ALA A 335 -2.08 14.43 -10.84
C ALA A 335 -2.21 14.06 -12.33
N VAL A 336 -2.34 15.04 -13.23
CA VAL A 336 -2.32 14.80 -14.69
C VAL A 336 -1.03 14.12 -15.10
N GLN A 337 0.13 14.66 -14.67
CA GLN A 337 1.42 14.07 -14.98
C GLN A 337 1.55 12.65 -14.38
N ALA A 338 1.12 12.46 -13.14
CA ALA A 338 1.16 11.15 -12.49
C ALA A 338 0.34 10.10 -13.26
N MET A 339 -0.88 10.45 -13.72
CA MET A 339 -1.72 9.54 -14.51
C MET A 339 -1.16 9.26 -15.91
N GLN A 340 -0.50 10.23 -16.54
CA GLN A 340 0.22 10.01 -17.80
C GLN A 340 1.37 9.02 -17.62
N ASN A 341 2.17 9.19 -16.57
CA ASN A 341 3.24 8.26 -16.22
C ASN A 341 2.69 6.85 -15.97
N ILE A 342 1.63 6.73 -15.17
CA ILE A 342 0.99 5.44 -14.85
C ILE A 342 0.57 4.73 -16.14
N LYS A 343 -0.11 5.44 -17.05
CA LYS A 343 -0.53 4.89 -18.35
C LYS A 343 0.67 4.35 -19.12
N THR A 344 1.70 5.17 -19.32
CA THR A 344 2.90 4.79 -20.06
C THR A 344 3.60 3.56 -19.44
N LEU A 345 3.78 3.56 -18.11
CA LEU A 345 4.45 2.46 -17.41
C LEU A 345 3.66 1.15 -17.46
N LEU A 346 2.34 1.21 -17.40
CA LEU A 346 1.48 0.04 -17.57
C LEU A 346 1.61 -0.51 -18.99
N GLU A 347 1.56 0.34 -20.02
CA GLU A 347 1.71 -0.05 -21.42
C GLU A 347 3.08 -0.70 -21.67
N GLU A 348 4.17 -0.13 -21.15
CA GLU A 348 5.51 -0.71 -21.22
C GLU A 348 5.63 -2.06 -20.51
N ALA A 349 4.86 -2.25 -19.43
CA ALA A 349 4.77 -3.53 -18.72
C ALA A 349 3.83 -4.54 -19.40
N GLY A 350 3.26 -4.23 -20.58
CA GLY A 350 2.29 -5.07 -21.27
C GLY A 350 0.96 -5.17 -20.53
N SER A 351 0.51 -4.05 -19.95
CA SER A 351 -0.72 -3.86 -19.20
C SER A 351 -1.45 -2.62 -19.70
N SER A 352 -2.53 -2.23 -19.03
CA SER A 352 -3.32 -1.05 -19.37
C SER A 352 -4.00 -0.45 -18.13
N LEU A 353 -4.60 0.73 -18.27
CA LEU A 353 -5.43 1.33 -17.21
C LEU A 353 -6.61 0.41 -16.80
N ASN A 354 -7.13 -0.42 -17.72
CA ASN A 354 -8.22 -1.36 -17.43
C ASN A 354 -7.81 -2.49 -16.47
N ASP A 355 -6.51 -2.75 -16.35
CA ASP A 355 -5.95 -3.76 -15.47
C ASP A 355 -5.76 -3.26 -14.03
N ILE A 356 -5.97 -1.96 -13.77
CA ILE A 356 -5.88 -1.39 -12.42
C ILE A 356 -6.99 -1.98 -11.55
N CYS A 357 -6.59 -2.67 -10.50
CA CYS A 357 -7.46 -3.19 -9.47
C CYS A 357 -7.66 -2.19 -8.34
N LYS A 358 -6.58 -1.53 -7.89
CA LYS A 358 -6.62 -0.56 -6.80
C LYS A 358 -5.83 0.69 -7.15
N VAL A 359 -6.37 1.85 -6.77
CA VAL A 359 -5.68 3.14 -6.76
C VAL A 359 -5.60 3.66 -5.32
N THR A 360 -4.41 4.05 -4.88
CA THR A 360 -4.20 4.74 -3.60
C THR A 360 -3.69 6.14 -3.88
N ILE A 361 -4.41 7.15 -3.38
CA ILE A 361 -4.11 8.56 -3.62
C ILE A 361 -3.66 9.17 -2.30
N TYR A 362 -2.43 9.65 -2.27
CA TYR A 362 -1.86 10.40 -1.16
C TYR A 362 -1.81 11.88 -1.53
N ILE A 363 -2.33 12.75 -0.67
CA ILE A 363 -2.31 14.21 -0.83
C ILE A 363 -1.74 14.87 0.43
N ALA A 364 -1.06 16.00 0.27
CA ALA A 364 -0.47 16.74 1.40
C ALA A 364 -1.50 17.59 2.16
N ASP A 365 -2.60 17.95 1.51
CA ASP A 365 -3.67 18.75 2.11
C ASP A 365 -5.06 18.34 1.58
N ARG A 366 -6.08 18.48 2.43
CA ARG A 366 -7.48 18.19 2.09
C ARG A 366 -7.99 19.04 0.91
N ALA A 367 -7.51 20.27 0.78
CA ALA A 367 -7.88 21.15 -0.32
C ALA A 367 -7.51 20.59 -1.71
N TYR A 368 -6.51 19.71 -1.77
CA TYR A 368 -6.11 19.08 -3.03
C TYR A 368 -7.00 17.89 -3.43
N ARG A 369 -7.88 17.45 -2.53
CA ARG A 369 -8.68 16.24 -2.77
C ARG A 369 -9.55 16.39 -4.02
N GLU A 370 -10.38 17.41 -4.11
CA GLU A 370 -11.32 17.57 -5.22
C GLU A 370 -10.60 17.71 -6.57
N PRO A 371 -9.65 18.65 -6.77
CA PRO A 371 -8.97 18.79 -8.05
C PRO A 371 -8.17 17.54 -8.47
N VAL A 372 -7.52 16.85 -7.53
CA VAL A 372 -6.78 15.61 -7.83
C VAL A 372 -7.72 14.48 -8.21
N TYR A 373 -8.80 14.29 -7.46
CA TYR A 373 -9.74 13.20 -7.70
C TYR A 373 -10.56 13.38 -8.98
N GLN A 374 -10.81 14.62 -9.41
CA GLN A 374 -11.41 14.89 -10.73
C GLN A 374 -10.50 14.38 -11.85
N VAL A 375 -9.20 14.66 -11.78
CA VAL A 375 -8.22 14.19 -12.77
C VAL A 375 -8.15 12.66 -12.79
N VAL A 376 -8.02 12.03 -11.62
CA VAL A 376 -7.95 10.57 -11.53
C VAL A 376 -9.24 9.91 -12.03
N GLY A 377 -10.41 10.48 -11.67
CA GLY A 377 -11.73 9.99 -12.14
C GLY A 377 -11.89 10.05 -13.64
N GLN A 378 -11.43 11.13 -14.28
CA GLN A 378 -11.44 11.24 -15.74
C GLN A 378 -10.52 10.21 -16.40
N ALA A 379 -9.30 10.02 -15.86
CA ALA A 379 -8.34 9.07 -16.41
C ALA A 379 -8.80 7.60 -16.25
N LEU A 380 -9.56 7.29 -15.19
CA LEU A 380 -10.05 5.94 -14.87
C LEU A 380 -11.55 5.76 -15.14
N LYS A 381 -12.14 6.62 -15.98
CA LYS A 381 -13.57 6.52 -16.35
C LYS A 381 -13.87 5.16 -16.99
N GLY A 382 -14.85 4.45 -16.45
CA GLY A 382 -15.24 3.10 -16.90
C GLY A 382 -14.35 1.97 -16.39
N VAL A 383 -13.25 2.25 -15.67
CA VAL A 383 -12.35 1.22 -15.13
C VAL A 383 -12.90 0.60 -13.85
N PHE A 384 -13.56 1.35 -12.98
CA PHE A 384 -14.11 0.91 -11.70
C PHE A 384 -13.08 0.25 -10.76
N PRO A 385 -11.90 0.85 -10.47
CA PRO A 385 -10.99 0.31 -9.49
C PRO A 385 -11.55 0.47 -8.07
N VAL A 386 -10.96 -0.22 -7.09
CA VAL A 386 -11.14 0.17 -5.69
C VAL A 386 -10.22 1.33 -5.34
N GLY A 387 -10.59 2.17 -4.36
CA GLY A 387 -9.83 3.36 -3.99
C GLY A 387 -9.58 3.47 -2.49
N THR A 388 -8.41 3.96 -2.12
CA THR A 388 -8.02 4.45 -0.78
C THR A 388 -7.48 5.85 -0.92
N GLY A 389 -7.91 6.78 -0.05
CA GLY A 389 -7.51 8.18 -0.12
C GLY A 389 -7.03 8.72 1.21
N LEU A 390 -5.75 9.11 1.28
CA LEU A 390 -5.09 9.49 2.52
C LEU A 390 -4.50 10.91 2.42
N ILE A 391 -4.62 11.66 3.52
CA ILE A 391 -3.90 12.91 3.70
C ILE A 391 -2.67 12.61 4.56
N VAL A 392 -1.47 12.87 4.02
CA VAL A 392 -0.18 12.59 4.65
C VAL A 392 0.52 13.88 5.05
N ASP A 393 1.55 13.80 5.90
CA ASP A 393 2.30 15.00 6.33
C ASP A 393 3.29 15.49 5.24
N GLY A 394 3.57 14.66 4.23
CA GLY A 394 4.38 15.08 3.08
C GLY A 394 4.96 13.93 2.27
N PHE A 395 5.84 14.32 1.38
CA PHE A 395 6.48 13.47 0.38
C PHE A 395 8.00 13.70 0.37
N ALA A 396 8.68 13.08 -0.60
CA ALA A 396 10.11 13.22 -0.81
C ALA A 396 10.60 14.68 -0.86
N SER A 397 9.81 15.57 -1.45
CA SER A 397 10.10 17.01 -1.56
C SER A 397 8.85 17.82 -1.19
N PRO A 398 9.02 19.03 -0.58
CA PRO A 398 7.88 19.92 -0.27
C PRO A 398 7.06 20.36 -1.49
N ARG A 399 7.64 20.33 -2.69
CA ARG A 399 6.96 20.68 -3.95
C ARG A 399 5.96 19.62 -4.42
N ILE A 400 6.07 18.39 -3.93
CA ILE A 400 5.15 17.29 -4.27
C ILE A 400 3.89 17.45 -3.40
N LEU A 401 2.74 17.57 -4.04
CA LEU A 401 1.43 17.76 -3.40
C LEU A 401 0.57 16.50 -3.46
N VAL A 402 0.88 15.60 -4.40
CA VAL A 402 0.18 14.33 -4.62
C VAL A 402 1.15 13.24 -5.05
N GLU A 403 0.91 12.03 -4.57
CA GLU A 403 1.52 10.80 -5.05
C GLU A 403 0.42 9.75 -5.26
N ILE A 404 0.47 9.03 -6.39
CA ILE A 404 -0.53 8.04 -6.78
C ILE A 404 0.14 6.68 -6.93
N ASP A 405 -0.36 5.70 -6.17
CA ASP A 405 -0.02 4.29 -6.29
C ASP A 405 -1.12 3.53 -7.02
N VAL A 406 -0.75 2.55 -7.82
CA VAL A 406 -1.68 1.60 -8.41
C VAL A 406 -1.20 0.17 -8.20
N ASP A 407 -2.15 -0.74 -8.01
CA ASP A 407 -1.96 -2.18 -8.08
C ASP A 407 -2.71 -2.69 -9.31
N ALA A 408 -2.02 -3.36 -10.23
CA ALA A 408 -2.60 -3.86 -11.46
C ALA A 408 -2.36 -5.37 -11.62
N VAL A 409 -3.36 -6.04 -12.20
CA VAL A 409 -3.29 -7.46 -12.59
C VAL A 409 -3.70 -7.55 -14.05
N VAL A 410 -2.82 -8.08 -14.88
CA VAL A 410 -3.05 -8.16 -16.33
C VAL A 410 -4.20 -9.12 -16.64
N GLN A 411 -5.17 -8.62 -17.39
CA GLN A 411 -6.28 -9.43 -17.90
C GLN A 411 -5.90 -10.12 -19.20
N ASP A 412 -6.42 -11.35 -19.42
CA ASP A 412 -6.29 -12.03 -20.71
C ASP A 412 -7.16 -11.29 -21.75
N GLY A 413 -6.53 -10.45 -22.55
CA GLY A 413 -7.20 -9.76 -23.65
C GLY A 413 -6.93 -10.42 -25.00
N PRO A 414 -7.66 -10.05 -26.05
CA PRO A 414 -7.41 -10.55 -27.42
C PRO A 414 -6.00 -10.31 -27.96
N GLN A 415 -5.25 -9.39 -27.36
CA GLN A 415 -3.85 -9.07 -27.77
C GLN A 415 -2.79 -9.99 -27.15
N ALA A 416 -3.08 -10.73 -26.08
CA ALA A 416 -2.13 -11.67 -25.46
C ALA A 416 -1.89 -12.94 -26.32
N ARG A 417 -2.71 -13.20 -27.34
CA ARG A 417 -2.59 -14.38 -28.22
C ARG A 417 -1.65 -14.21 -29.40
N VAL A 418 -1.11 -13.02 -29.66
CA VAL A 418 -0.26 -12.74 -30.84
C VAL A 418 1.24 -12.91 -30.58
N ALA A 419 1.66 -13.06 -29.32
CA ALA A 419 3.08 -13.17 -28.96
C ALA A 419 3.66 -14.59 -29.01
N ASN A 420 2.87 -15.61 -29.32
CA ASN A 420 3.33 -17.01 -29.49
C ASN A 420 3.06 -17.50 -30.93
N GLY A 421 3.59 -16.82 -31.93
CA GLY A 421 3.70 -17.35 -33.29
C GLY A 421 4.93 -18.27 -33.36
N PRO A 422 4.83 -19.46 -34.01
CA PRO A 422 5.98 -20.31 -34.22
C PRO A 422 6.77 -19.72 -35.41
N ASN A 423 8.00 -19.32 -35.17
CA ASN A 423 9.09 -19.42 -36.14
C ASN A 423 10.28 -18.52 -35.79
N ALA A 424 11.37 -19.21 -35.76
CA ALA A 424 12.77 -18.97 -35.95
C ALA A 424 13.63 -18.97 -34.71
#